data_a240efef8e8d60325df1bf19a1e9bb40
#
_entry.id   a240efef8e8d60325df1bf19a1e9bb40
#
_cell.length_a   1.000
_cell.length_b   1.000
_cell.length_c   1.000
_cell.angle_alpha   90.00
_cell.angle_beta   90.00
_cell.angle_gamma   90.00
#
_symmetry.space_group_name_H-M   'P 1'
#
loop_
_entity.id
_entity.type
_entity.pdbx_description
1 polymer ?
#
loop_
_entity_poly.entity_id
_entity_poly.type
_entity_poly.pdbx_seq_one_letter_code
_entity_poly.pdbx_strand_id
1 'polypeptide(L)'
;MATDKRKNKWVAIILIVCTVLLALYVMMELDHEQVVTAFASMKPVWILALIGCMLLYYVFDALKYMFVTQSFGCPQPFWDSLTTTMLGFFYSAVTPLASGGQPFQIYHMHKKGISAGTSTSVICMVYMYWKIALVSLGILGFAIYSRVLLDSGAAWVPFLMLGLLLQILALGAVALSALKPQWLIAIGTIVLKGIFGVELFTSRGLEPSHAINKLKRFVEEYHTAYVEGSKNKKLIVYSLACAFVECIAYMSVAYCSYRGFGMSGQPYYRVMFLQVLLYLGASLVPTPGAAGASEGGYMMIYRGLFGRHLTMSMLVWRLATYYMTLLVGYLFVVADRMDPRRKRRRKERHHASEEPHSDPVAE
;
A
#
# COMPACT_ATOMS: atom_id res chain seq x y z
N MET A 1 27.00 -18.57 -9.16
CA MET A 1 27.28 -17.15 -9.57
C MET A 1 26.61 -16.72 -10.88
N ALA A 2 26.54 -17.56 -11.93
CA ALA A 2 25.89 -17.22 -13.21
C ALA A 2 24.35 -17.12 -13.14
N THR A 3 23.68 -17.93 -12.34
CA THR A 3 22.21 -17.98 -12.18
C THR A 3 21.63 -16.73 -11.52
N ASP A 4 22.36 -16.08 -10.63
CA ASP A 4 21.88 -14.89 -9.90
C ASP A 4 21.96 -13.62 -10.77
N LYS A 5 22.98 -13.52 -11.63
CA LYS A 5 23.09 -12.44 -12.64
C LYS A 5 21.98 -12.54 -13.71
N ARG A 6 21.59 -13.75 -14.07
CA ARG A 6 20.53 -13.99 -15.07
C ARG A 6 19.15 -13.65 -14.49
N LYS A 7 18.85 -14.04 -13.26
CA LYS A 7 17.60 -13.64 -12.54
C LYS A 7 17.49 -12.12 -12.39
N ASN A 8 18.57 -11.42 -12.03
CA ASN A 8 18.57 -9.97 -11.91
C ASN A 8 18.35 -9.24 -13.25
N LYS A 9 18.82 -9.80 -14.37
CA LYS A 9 18.56 -9.25 -15.71
C LYS A 9 17.09 -9.41 -16.11
N TRP A 10 16.48 -10.56 -15.88
CA TRP A 10 15.06 -10.79 -16.17
C TRP A 10 14.14 -9.89 -15.36
N VAL A 11 14.42 -9.73 -14.06
CA VAL A 11 13.66 -8.79 -13.20
C VAL A 11 13.82 -7.34 -13.69
N ALA A 12 15.02 -6.95 -14.14
CA ALA A 12 15.22 -5.62 -14.70
C ALA A 12 14.48 -5.45 -16.03
N ILE A 13 14.49 -6.46 -16.90
CA ILE A 13 13.75 -6.42 -18.18
C ILE A 13 12.24 -6.34 -17.92
N ILE A 14 11.69 -7.18 -17.03
CA ILE A 14 10.27 -7.13 -16.67
C ILE A 14 9.89 -5.75 -16.14
N LEU A 15 10.71 -5.14 -15.28
CA LEU A 15 10.44 -3.81 -14.76
C LEU A 15 10.50 -2.74 -15.85
N ILE A 16 11.47 -2.81 -16.76
CA ILE A 16 11.56 -1.89 -17.91
C ILE A 16 10.33 -2.07 -18.80
N VAL A 17 9.95 -3.30 -19.11
CA VAL A 17 8.77 -3.60 -19.93
C VAL A 17 7.51 -3.10 -19.23
N CYS A 18 7.31 -3.37 -17.94
CA CYS A 18 6.17 -2.86 -17.19
C CYS A 18 6.18 -1.32 -17.15
N THR A 19 7.34 -0.68 -17.02
CA THR A 19 7.46 0.79 -17.02
C THR A 19 7.11 1.38 -18.39
N VAL A 20 7.61 0.75 -19.47
CA VAL A 20 7.30 1.18 -20.84
C VAL A 20 5.82 0.96 -21.14
N LEU A 21 5.25 -0.20 -20.77
CA LEU A 21 3.83 -0.47 -20.95
C LEU A 21 2.97 0.50 -20.13
N LEU A 22 3.37 0.84 -18.92
CA LEU A 22 2.68 1.82 -18.09
C LEU A 22 2.79 3.22 -18.70
N ALA A 23 3.97 3.63 -19.17
CA ALA A 23 4.16 4.91 -19.83
C ALA A 23 3.33 5.00 -21.13
N LEU A 24 3.31 3.95 -21.93
CA LEU A 24 2.47 3.84 -23.11
C LEU A 24 0.98 3.89 -22.75
N TYR A 25 0.55 3.15 -21.74
CA TYR A 25 -0.83 3.18 -21.23
C TYR A 25 -1.22 4.61 -20.81
N VAL A 26 -0.37 5.27 -19.99
CA VAL A 26 -0.59 6.67 -19.57
C VAL A 26 -0.64 7.62 -20.76
N MET A 27 0.25 7.45 -21.75
CA MET A 27 0.27 8.30 -22.96
C MET A 27 -0.95 8.03 -23.87
N MET A 28 -1.48 6.82 -23.89
CA MET A 28 -2.66 6.47 -24.70
C MET A 28 -3.96 6.93 -24.05
N GLU A 29 -4.05 6.91 -22.71
CA GLU A 29 -5.25 7.34 -21.98
C GLU A 29 -5.33 8.85 -21.72
N LEU A 30 -4.18 9.52 -21.66
CA LEU A 30 -4.11 10.95 -21.36
C LEU A 30 -4.00 11.76 -22.65
N ASP A 31 -5.10 12.38 -23.04
CA ASP A 31 -5.08 13.45 -24.03
C ASP A 31 -4.37 14.69 -23.41
N HIS A 32 -3.19 15.00 -23.92
CA HIS A 32 -2.36 16.12 -23.45
C HIS A 32 -3.11 17.45 -23.45
N GLU A 33 -3.95 17.70 -24.45
CA GLU A 33 -4.72 18.94 -24.54
C GLU A 33 -5.77 19.00 -23.42
N GLN A 34 -6.42 17.89 -23.10
CA GLN A 34 -7.39 17.83 -22.00
C GLN A 34 -6.72 18.03 -20.65
N VAL A 35 -5.53 17.45 -20.43
CA VAL A 35 -4.77 17.65 -19.18
C VAL A 35 -4.38 19.11 -19.00
N VAL A 36 -3.77 19.71 -20.01
CA VAL A 36 -3.36 21.13 -19.96
C VAL A 36 -4.56 22.03 -19.75
N THR A 37 -5.65 21.80 -20.46
CA THR A 37 -6.90 22.57 -20.33
C THR A 37 -7.51 22.41 -18.94
N ALA A 38 -7.47 21.20 -18.35
CA ALA A 38 -7.97 20.94 -17.00
C ALA A 38 -7.20 21.77 -15.96
N PHE A 39 -5.86 21.72 -15.99
CA PHE A 39 -5.05 22.49 -15.05
C PHE A 39 -5.11 23.99 -15.29
N ALA A 40 -5.15 24.44 -16.55
CA ALA A 40 -5.28 25.87 -16.90
C ALA A 40 -6.62 26.47 -16.43
N SER A 41 -7.67 25.66 -16.35
CA SER A 41 -8.99 26.09 -15.84
C SER A 41 -9.09 26.12 -14.32
N MET A 42 -8.11 25.55 -13.59
CA MET A 42 -8.11 25.53 -12.14
C MET A 42 -7.47 26.78 -11.52
N LYS A 43 -8.00 27.20 -10.36
CA LYS A 43 -7.34 28.23 -9.55
C LYS A 43 -6.02 27.72 -8.98
N PRO A 44 -4.86 28.40 -9.18
CA PRO A 44 -3.52 27.90 -8.80
C PRO A 44 -3.38 27.51 -7.32
N VAL A 45 -4.05 28.24 -6.42
CA VAL A 45 -4.04 27.94 -4.98
C VAL A 45 -4.53 26.55 -4.66
N TRP A 46 -5.49 26.01 -5.43
CA TRP A 46 -6.03 24.67 -5.21
C TRP A 46 -5.16 23.58 -5.85
N ILE A 47 -4.40 23.92 -6.89
CA ILE A 47 -3.35 23.03 -7.40
C ILE A 47 -2.26 22.85 -6.35
N LEU A 48 -1.83 23.95 -5.71
CA LEU A 48 -0.86 23.86 -4.59
C LEU A 48 -1.45 23.08 -3.40
N ALA A 49 -2.71 23.30 -3.06
CA ALA A 49 -3.39 22.53 -2.00
C ALA A 49 -3.45 21.02 -2.32
N LEU A 50 -3.72 20.66 -3.57
CA LEU A 50 -3.74 19.28 -4.04
C LEU A 50 -2.35 18.63 -3.91
N ILE A 51 -1.29 19.31 -4.35
CA ILE A 51 0.10 18.87 -4.18
C ILE A 51 0.42 18.74 -2.69
N GLY A 52 0.02 19.71 -1.86
CA GLY A 52 0.18 19.67 -0.41
C GLY A 52 -0.50 18.45 0.23
N CYS A 53 -1.72 18.12 -0.17
CA CYS A 53 -2.42 16.91 0.28
C CYS A 53 -1.65 15.64 -0.06
N MET A 54 -1.11 15.52 -1.27
CA MET A 54 -0.33 14.34 -1.67
C MET A 54 1.02 14.28 -0.94
N LEU A 55 1.68 15.40 -0.70
CA LEU A 55 2.90 15.44 0.11
C LEU A 55 2.62 15.02 1.56
N LEU A 56 1.54 15.52 2.16
CA LEU A 56 1.11 15.08 3.50
C LEU A 56 0.83 13.58 3.52
N TYR A 57 0.13 13.04 2.52
CA TYR A 57 -0.12 11.61 2.38
C TYR A 57 1.18 10.79 2.43
N TYR A 58 2.20 11.15 1.63
CA TYR A 58 3.48 10.43 1.59
C TYR A 58 4.28 10.59 2.88
N VAL A 59 4.36 11.82 3.41
CA VAL A 59 5.13 12.12 4.63
C VAL A 59 4.54 11.43 5.84
N PHE A 60 3.21 11.45 6.02
CA PHE A 60 2.58 10.85 7.19
C PHE A 60 2.58 9.33 7.14
N ASP A 61 2.51 8.70 5.94
CA ASP A 61 2.76 7.26 5.82
C ASP A 61 4.21 6.91 6.21
N ALA A 62 5.20 7.68 5.76
CA ALA A 62 6.60 7.47 6.13
C ALA A 62 6.84 7.66 7.64
N LEU A 63 6.22 8.68 8.26
CA LEU A 63 6.29 8.90 9.71
C LEU A 63 5.64 7.73 10.48
N LYS A 64 4.54 7.21 9.99
CA LYS A 64 3.88 6.02 10.54
C LYS A 64 4.82 4.81 10.53
N TYR A 65 5.52 4.54 9.40
CA TYR A 65 6.57 3.51 9.34
C TYR A 65 7.69 3.77 10.34
N MET A 66 8.16 5.00 10.44
CA MET A 66 9.23 5.39 11.38
C MET A 66 8.82 5.10 12.83
N PHE A 67 7.63 5.49 13.26
CA PHE A 67 7.15 5.25 14.62
C PHE A 67 6.91 3.77 14.89
N VAL A 68 6.33 3.03 13.92
CA VAL A 68 6.12 1.59 14.08
C VAL A 68 7.44 0.85 14.16
N THR A 69 8.41 1.11 13.28
CA THR A 69 9.73 0.44 13.36
C THR A 69 10.46 0.76 14.65
N GLN A 70 10.30 1.98 15.18
CA GLN A 70 10.83 2.34 16.49
C GLN A 70 10.17 1.54 17.63
N SER A 71 8.86 1.32 17.58
CA SER A 71 8.14 0.52 18.59
C SER A 71 8.55 -0.96 18.57
N PHE A 72 9.04 -1.45 17.43
CA PHE A 72 9.55 -2.80 17.24
C PHE A 72 11.06 -2.95 17.54
N GLY A 73 11.70 -1.92 18.10
CA GLY A 73 13.13 -1.96 18.40
C GLY A 73 14.06 -1.98 17.18
N CYS A 74 13.53 -1.70 16.00
CA CYS A 74 14.29 -1.65 14.75
C CYS A 74 14.09 -0.28 14.04
N PRO A 75 14.49 0.84 14.68
CA PRO A 75 14.20 2.18 14.19
C PRO A 75 14.78 2.40 12.80
N GLN A 76 13.96 2.89 11.89
CA GLN A 76 14.37 3.34 10.57
C GLN A 76 14.39 4.86 10.49
N PRO A 77 15.40 5.47 9.86
CA PRO A 77 15.39 6.89 9.59
C PRO A 77 14.27 7.26 8.61
N PHE A 78 13.86 8.52 8.63
CA PHE A 78 12.76 9.02 7.80
C PHE A 78 12.91 8.65 6.30
N TRP A 79 14.11 8.80 5.73
CA TRP A 79 14.36 8.50 4.31
C TRP A 79 14.23 7.02 3.97
N ASP A 80 14.60 6.12 4.86
CA ASP A 80 14.41 4.67 4.67
C ASP A 80 12.93 4.31 4.80
N SER A 81 12.21 4.94 5.73
CA SER A 81 10.75 4.80 5.90
C SER A 81 10.01 5.34 4.67
N LEU A 82 10.40 6.52 4.16
CA LEU A 82 9.82 7.09 2.94
C LEU A 82 10.10 6.20 1.72
N THR A 83 11.29 5.62 1.63
CA THR A 83 11.60 4.64 0.57
C THR A 83 10.70 3.41 0.68
N THR A 84 10.49 2.86 1.89
CA THR A 84 9.59 1.73 2.13
C THR A 84 8.16 2.07 1.71
N THR A 85 7.66 3.25 2.06
CA THR A 85 6.36 3.79 1.65
C THR A 85 6.24 3.84 0.12
N MET A 86 7.18 4.51 -0.55
CA MET A 86 7.12 4.71 -2.01
C MET A 86 7.23 3.39 -2.79
N LEU A 87 8.07 2.45 -2.34
CA LEU A 87 8.13 1.11 -2.90
C LEU A 87 6.78 0.39 -2.75
N GLY A 88 6.17 0.48 -1.56
CA GLY A 88 4.84 -0.08 -1.30
C GLY A 88 3.79 0.46 -2.24
N PHE A 89 3.70 1.77 -2.39
CA PHE A 89 2.74 2.43 -3.27
C PHE A 89 2.95 2.08 -4.74
N PHE A 90 4.20 2.12 -5.23
CA PHE A 90 4.51 1.77 -6.61
C PHE A 90 4.10 0.33 -6.93
N TYR A 91 4.57 -0.65 -6.14
CA TYR A 91 4.26 -2.04 -6.42
C TYR A 91 2.79 -2.39 -6.19
N SER A 92 2.10 -1.71 -5.27
CA SER A 92 0.64 -1.84 -5.13
C SER A 92 -0.10 -1.31 -6.36
N ALA A 93 0.35 -0.18 -6.92
CA ALA A 93 -0.31 0.44 -8.06
C ALA A 93 -0.18 -0.37 -9.36
N VAL A 94 0.93 -1.10 -9.55
CA VAL A 94 1.19 -1.91 -10.77
C VAL A 94 0.74 -3.36 -10.67
N THR A 95 0.24 -3.80 -9.50
CA THR A 95 -0.17 -5.20 -9.30
C THR A 95 -1.67 -5.31 -9.05
N PRO A 96 -2.30 -6.39 -9.55
CA PRO A 96 -3.71 -6.66 -9.26
C PRO A 96 -3.97 -6.76 -7.77
N LEU A 97 -5.13 -6.26 -7.30
CA LEU A 97 -5.50 -6.23 -5.87
C LEU A 97 -4.50 -5.52 -4.96
N ALA A 98 -3.62 -4.68 -5.51
CA ALA A 98 -2.52 -4.04 -4.79
C ALA A 98 -1.61 -5.04 -4.03
N SER A 99 -1.52 -6.28 -4.50
CA SER A 99 -0.90 -7.41 -3.80
C SER A 99 0.63 -7.34 -3.73
N GLY A 100 1.27 -6.55 -4.61
CA GLY A 100 2.73 -6.47 -4.67
C GLY A 100 3.37 -5.56 -3.62
N GLY A 101 2.64 -4.60 -3.07
CA GLY A 101 3.21 -3.60 -2.17
C GLY A 101 3.87 -4.21 -0.94
N GLN A 102 3.12 -4.96 -0.14
CA GLN A 102 3.61 -5.54 1.10
C GLN A 102 4.80 -6.50 0.91
N PRO A 103 4.80 -7.46 -0.04
CA PRO A 103 5.97 -8.31 -0.28
C PRO A 103 7.25 -7.54 -0.61
N PHE A 104 7.15 -6.48 -1.42
CA PHE A 104 8.31 -5.67 -1.75
C PHE A 104 8.80 -4.81 -0.58
N GLN A 105 7.91 -4.33 0.28
CA GLN A 105 8.25 -3.64 1.52
C GLN A 105 8.97 -4.59 2.50
N ILE A 106 8.45 -5.81 2.71
CA ILE A 106 9.12 -6.85 3.52
C ILE A 106 10.53 -7.13 2.98
N TYR A 107 10.65 -7.31 1.67
CA TYR A 107 11.94 -7.54 1.03
C TYR A 107 12.92 -6.38 1.20
N HIS A 108 12.44 -5.12 1.09
CA HIS A 108 13.26 -3.92 1.32
C HIS A 108 13.75 -3.85 2.77
N MET A 109 12.85 -4.01 3.75
CA MET A 109 13.18 -4.00 5.18
C MET A 109 14.12 -5.16 5.54
N HIS A 110 13.91 -6.35 4.99
CA HIS A 110 14.81 -7.49 5.19
C HIS A 110 16.21 -7.22 4.66
N LYS A 111 16.36 -6.53 3.53
CA LYS A 111 17.67 -6.07 3.03
C LYS A 111 18.36 -5.07 3.95
N LYS A 112 17.60 -4.29 4.71
CA LYS A 112 18.12 -3.34 5.71
C LYS A 112 18.53 -4.05 7.01
N GLY A 113 18.34 -5.37 7.12
CA GLY A 113 18.76 -6.19 8.26
C GLY A 113 17.64 -6.50 9.25
N ILE A 114 16.41 -6.10 8.96
CA ILE A 114 15.25 -6.46 9.77
C ILE A 114 14.79 -7.87 9.35
N SER A 115 14.47 -8.72 10.31
CA SER A 115 14.01 -10.08 10.01
C SER A 115 12.70 -10.09 9.21
N ALA A 116 12.42 -11.17 8.51
CA ALA A 116 11.21 -11.28 7.70
C ALA A 116 9.94 -11.28 8.56
N GLY A 117 9.95 -11.95 9.72
CA GLY A 117 8.84 -11.97 10.66
C GLY A 117 8.56 -10.58 11.24
N THR A 118 9.58 -9.89 11.73
CA THR A 118 9.47 -8.51 12.24
C THR A 118 9.01 -7.55 11.14
N SER A 119 9.57 -7.64 9.93
CA SER A 119 9.15 -6.80 8.80
C SER A 119 7.68 -7.00 8.47
N THR A 120 7.20 -8.25 8.51
CA THR A 120 5.78 -8.57 8.28
C THR A 120 4.91 -7.97 9.38
N SER A 121 5.32 -8.06 10.66
CA SER A 121 4.60 -7.48 11.78
C SER A 121 4.47 -5.97 11.68
N VAL A 122 5.57 -5.28 11.32
CA VAL A 122 5.58 -3.82 11.08
C VAL A 122 4.57 -3.45 9.99
N ILE A 123 4.62 -4.15 8.85
CA ILE A 123 3.76 -3.84 7.71
C ILE A 123 2.29 -4.14 8.02
N CYS A 124 1.99 -5.25 8.71
CA CYS A 124 0.64 -5.54 9.17
C CYS A 124 0.11 -4.47 10.12
N MET A 125 0.93 -3.96 11.04
CA MET A 125 0.53 -2.90 11.97
C MET A 125 0.31 -1.57 11.26
N VAL A 126 1.20 -1.16 10.35
CA VAL A 126 1.03 0.03 9.50
C VAL A 126 -0.25 -0.05 8.67
N TYR A 127 -0.49 -1.19 8.03
CA TYR A 127 -1.71 -1.45 7.28
C TYR A 127 -2.97 -1.38 8.16
N MET A 128 -2.91 -1.95 9.37
CA MET A 128 -4.01 -1.93 10.31
C MET A 128 -4.39 -0.49 10.72
N TYR A 129 -3.41 0.37 11.00
CA TYR A 129 -3.69 1.78 11.34
C TYR A 129 -4.36 2.54 10.19
N TRP A 130 -3.89 2.34 8.95
CA TRP A 130 -4.56 2.89 7.77
C TRP A 130 -6.01 2.40 7.67
N LYS A 131 -6.24 1.10 7.87
CA LYS A 131 -7.59 0.52 7.84
C LYS A 131 -8.48 1.04 8.95
N ILE A 132 -7.96 1.25 10.15
CA ILE A 132 -8.71 1.86 11.26
C ILE A 132 -9.16 3.26 10.87
N ALA A 133 -8.27 4.10 10.35
CA ALA A 133 -8.62 5.45 9.91
C ALA A 133 -9.67 5.42 8.80
N LEU A 134 -9.47 4.61 7.77
CA LEU A 134 -10.36 4.49 6.61
C LEU A 134 -11.76 3.99 7.02
N VAL A 135 -11.83 2.92 7.81
CA VAL A 135 -13.10 2.33 8.27
C VAL A 135 -13.83 3.29 9.19
N SER A 136 -13.12 3.96 10.10
CA SER A 136 -13.72 4.97 11.01
C SER A 136 -14.35 6.12 10.22
N LEU A 137 -13.63 6.66 9.22
CA LEU A 137 -14.18 7.71 8.34
C LEU A 137 -15.32 7.18 7.46
N GLY A 138 -15.24 5.92 7.01
CA GLY A 138 -16.30 5.27 6.25
C GLY A 138 -17.58 5.11 7.05
N ILE A 139 -17.49 4.64 8.30
CA ILE A 139 -18.64 4.53 9.23
C ILE A 139 -19.22 5.91 9.52
N LEU A 140 -18.37 6.90 9.83
CA LEU A 140 -18.82 8.27 10.09
C LEU A 140 -19.51 8.87 8.87
N GLY A 141 -18.94 8.73 7.69
CA GLY A 141 -19.51 9.20 6.44
C GLY A 141 -20.85 8.54 6.12
N PHE A 142 -20.93 7.23 6.32
CA PHE A 142 -22.18 6.50 6.16
C PHE A 142 -23.24 6.95 7.19
N ALA A 143 -22.88 7.11 8.45
CA ALA A 143 -23.80 7.57 9.50
C ALA A 143 -24.38 8.97 9.20
N ILE A 144 -23.56 9.90 8.70
CA ILE A 144 -23.99 11.27 8.35
C ILE A 144 -24.90 11.27 7.11
N TYR A 145 -24.60 10.45 6.12
CA TYR A 145 -25.28 10.48 4.82
C TYR A 145 -26.23 9.29 4.56
N SER A 146 -26.45 8.40 5.53
CA SER A 146 -27.25 7.19 5.36
C SER A 146 -28.64 7.47 4.77
N ARG A 147 -29.35 8.48 5.29
CA ARG A 147 -30.66 8.86 4.78
C ARG A 147 -30.60 9.31 3.31
N VAL A 148 -29.69 10.22 2.98
CA VAL A 148 -29.53 10.74 1.61
C VAL A 148 -29.11 9.62 0.64
N LEU A 149 -28.28 8.70 1.09
CA LEU A 149 -27.83 7.56 0.28
C LEU A 149 -28.95 6.55 0.05
N LEU A 150 -29.71 6.21 1.08
CA LEU A 150 -30.81 5.23 1.00
C LEU A 150 -32.01 5.79 0.23
N ASP A 151 -32.37 7.05 0.49
CA ASP A 151 -33.48 7.72 -0.19
C ASP A 151 -33.18 7.97 -1.68
N SER A 152 -31.91 8.02 -2.07
CA SER A 152 -31.53 8.19 -3.48
C SER A 152 -31.92 7.00 -4.36
N GLY A 153 -32.18 5.83 -3.78
CA GLY A 153 -32.45 4.58 -4.50
C GLY A 153 -31.33 4.14 -5.44
N ALA A 154 -30.14 4.72 -5.28
CA ALA A 154 -29.02 4.50 -6.20
C ALA A 154 -28.47 3.08 -6.09
N ALA A 155 -28.40 2.37 -7.21
CA ALA A 155 -27.93 0.98 -7.29
C ALA A 155 -26.48 0.77 -6.82
N TRP A 156 -25.69 1.84 -6.69
CA TRP A 156 -24.28 1.77 -6.22
C TRP A 156 -24.15 1.75 -4.68
N VAL A 157 -25.22 2.10 -3.93
CA VAL A 157 -25.17 2.12 -2.45
C VAL A 157 -24.87 0.74 -1.85
N PRO A 158 -25.51 -0.36 -2.26
CA PRO A 158 -25.15 -1.70 -1.77
C PRO A 158 -23.70 -2.07 -2.04
N PHE A 159 -23.14 -1.64 -3.18
CA PHE A 159 -21.74 -1.86 -3.52
C PHE A 159 -20.79 -1.14 -2.56
N LEU A 160 -21.10 0.09 -2.14
CA LEU A 160 -20.32 0.81 -1.14
C LEU A 160 -20.42 0.15 0.25
N MET A 161 -21.60 -0.31 0.63
CA MET A 161 -21.81 -1.03 1.89
C MET A 161 -21.02 -2.34 1.91
N LEU A 162 -21.03 -3.08 0.80
CA LEU A 162 -20.20 -4.28 0.65
C LEU A 162 -18.71 -3.94 0.78
N GLY A 163 -18.26 -2.84 0.17
CA GLY A 163 -16.89 -2.34 0.29
C GLY A 163 -16.52 -2.09 1.75
N LEU A 164 -17.35 -1.35 2.49
CA LEU A 164 -17.13 -1.07 3.91
C LEU A 164 -17.10 -2.35 4.75
N LEU A 165 -18.05 -3.27 4.54
CA LEU A 165 -18.11 -4.56 5.22
C LEU A 165 -16.82 -5.36 5.00
N LEU A 166 -16.36 -5.49 3.75
CA LEU A 166 -15.14 -6.23 3.43
C LEU A 166 -13.89 -5.57 4.03
N GLN A 167 -13.84 -4.25 4.14
CA GLN A 167 -12.74 -3.58 4.84
C GLN A 167 -12.76 -3.84 6.36
N ILE A 168 -13.94 -3.90 6.97
CA ILE A 168 -14.11 -4.29 8.39
C ILE A 168 -13.65 -5.74 8.59
N LEU A 169 -14.06 -6.66 7.71
CA LEU A 169 -13.63 -8.06 7.75
C LEU A 169 -12.12 -8.20 7.56
N ALA A 170 -11.53 -7.45 6.63
CA ALA A 170 -10.09 -7.43 6.42
C ALA A 170 -9.33 -6.91 7.64
N LEU A 171 -9.81 -5.84 8.28
CA LEU A 171 -9.26 -5.33 9.53
C LEU A 171 -9.33 -6.39 10.64
N GLY A 172 -10.49 -7.05 10.78
CA GLY A 172 -10.68 -8.15 11.73
C GLY A 172 -9.75 -9.34 11.48
N ALA A 173 -9.54 -9.71 10.22
CA ALA A 173 -8.63 -10.79 9.84
C ALA A 173 -7.17 -10.48 10.21
N VAL A 174 -6.71 -9.24 9.97
CA VAL A 174 -5.36 -8.81 10.36
C VAL A 174 -5.22 -8.78 11.89
N ALA A 175 -6.20 -8.25 12.60
CA ALA A 175 -6.20 -8.26 14.07
C ALA A 175 -6.20 -9.69 14.63
N LEU A 176 -7.00 -10.59 14.07
CA LEU A 176 -7.06 -12.00 14.47
C LEU A 176 -5.73 -12.72 14.22
N SER A 177 -5.08 -12.45 13.09
CA SER A 177 -3.76 -13.03 12.75
C SER A 177 -2.69 -12.64 13.78
N ALA A 178 -2.77 -11.44 14.30
CA ALA A 178 -1.85 -10.94 15.31
C ALA A 178 -2.14 -11.48 16.72
N LEU A 179 -3.43 -11.64 17.07
CA LEU A 179 -3.86 -12.07 18.41
C LEU A 179 -3.85 -13.59 18.58
N LYS A 180 -4.09 -14.35 17.51
CA LYS A 180 -4.19 -15.81 17.53
C LYS A 180 -3.31 -16.46 16.45
N PRO A 181 -2.00 -16.50 16.62
CA PRO A 181 -1.05 -17.01 15.61
C PRO A 181 -1.29 -18.48 15.26
N GLN A 182 -1.95 -19.25 16.13
CA GLN A 182 -2.31 -20.66 15.89
C GLN A 182 -3.17 -20.85 14.63
N TRP A 183 -4.04 -19.88 14.31
CA TRP A 183 -4.85 -19.90 13.08
C TRP A 183 -4.00 -19.77 11.84
N LEU A 184 -2.98 -18.90 11.85
CA LEU A 184 -2.03 -18.78 10.75
C LEU A 184 -1.26 -20.07 10.53
N ILE A 185 -0.83 -20.72 11.61
CA ILE A 185 -0.14 -22.02 11.56
C ILE A 185 -1.08 -23.09 10.99
N ALA A 186 -2.33 -23.16 11.47
CA ALA A 186 -3.30 -24.15 11.00
C ALA A 186 -3.60 -23.98 9.51
N ILE A 187 -3.98 -22.76 9.07
CA ILE A 187 -4.29 -22.46 7.68
C ILE A 187 -3.05 -22.70 6.79
N GLY A 188 -1.88 -22.18 7.18
CA GLY A 188 -0.65 -22.35 6.44
C GLY A 188 -0.23 -23.81 6.32
N THR A 189 -0.45 -24.62 7.37
CA THR A 189 -0.19 -26.06 7.35
C THR A 189 -1.11 -26.80 6.39
N ILE A 190 -2.41 -26.44 6.36
CA ILE A 190 -3.38 -27.01 5.42
C ILE A 190 -2.98 -26.68 3.97
N VAL A 191 -2.65 -25.42 3.71
CA VAL A 191 -2.20 -24.95 2.38
C VAL A 191 -0.91 -25.67 1.96
N LEU A 192 0.08 -25.73 2.83
CA LEU A 192 1.33 -26.44 2.54
C LEU A 192 1.11 -27.92 2.28
N LYS A 193 0.32 -28.62 3.10
CA LYS A 193 -0.02 -30.02 2.87
C LYS A 193 -0.74 -30.22 1.53
N GLY A 194 -1.65 -29.31 1.15
CA GLY A 194 -2.32 -29.34 -0.14
C GLY A 194 -1.34 -29.16 -1.30
N ILE A 195 -0.42 -28.18 -1.21
CA ILE A 195 0.60 -27.93 -2.24
C ILE A 195 1.57 -29.12 -2.36
N PHE A 196 2.09 -29.64 -1.23
CA PHE A 196 3.01 -30.77 -1.23
C PHE A 196 2.34 -32.11 -1.55
N GLY A 197 1.00 -32.18 -1.48
CA GLY A 197 0.22 -33.34 -1.97
C GLY A 197 0.12 -33.42 -3.49
N VAL A 198 0.57 -32.38 -4.23
CA VAL A 198 0.67 -32.42 -5.69
C VAL A 198 1.93 -33.16 -6.11
N GLU A 199 1.83 -34.16 -6.99
CA GLU A 199 2.92 -35.04 -7.45
C GLU A 199 4.20 -34.31 -7.88
N LEU A 200 4.07 -33.08 -8.36
CA LEU A 200 5.19 -32.23 -8.80
C LEU A 200 6.19 -31.89 -7.66
N PHE A 201 5.74 -31.88 -6.41
CA PHE A 201 6.59 -31.56 -5.24
C PHE A 201 7.14 -32.79 -4.56
N THR A 202 6.40 -33.90 -4.52
CA THR A 202 6.84 -35.19 -3.98
C THR A 202 7.96 -35.78 -4.81
N SER A 203 7.95 -35.58 -6.14
CA SER A 203 9.02 -36.04 -7.05
C SER A 203 10.37 -35.30 -6.88
N ARG A 204 10.40 -34.16 -6.16
CA ARG A 204 11.62 -33.38 -5.88
C ARG A 204 12.24 -33.63 -4.50
N GLY A 205 11.74 -34.60 -3.74
CA GLY A 205 12.25 -34.93 -2.41
C GLY A 205 12.12 -33.82 -1.35
N LEU A 206 11.17 -32.88 -1.56
CA LEU A 206 10.92 -31.79 -0.63
C LEU A 206 10.01 -32.30 0.50
N GLU A 207 10.54 -32.39 1.71
CA GLU A 207 9.76 -32.80 2.87
C GLU A 207 8.83 -31.70 3.37
N PRO A 208 7.51 -31.99 3.55
CA PRO A 208 6.55 -31.05 4.10
C PRO A 208 6.91 -30.57 5.51
N SER A 209 7.57 -31.44 6.29
CA SER A 209 8.01 -31.19 7.67
C SER A 209 8.92 -29.96 7.79
N HIS A 210 9.88 -29.81 6.89
CA HIS A 210 10.81 -28.67 6.89
C HIS A 210 10.09 -27.33 6.59
N ALA A 211 9.17 -27.33 5.63
CA ALA A 211 8.37 -26.15 5.28
C ALA A 211 7.43 -25.74 6.43
N ILE A 212 6.80 -26.72 7.09
CA ILE A 212 5.93 -26.48 8.23
C ILE A 212 6.70 -25.92 9.43
N ASN A 213 7.89 -26.45 9.73
CA ASN A 213 8.74 -25.93 10.78
C ASN A 213 9.23 -24.52 10.51
N LYS A 214 9.55 -24.19 9.26
CA LYS A 214 9.89 -22.84 8.83
C LYS A 214 8.72 -21.88 8.98
N LEU A 215 7.50 -22.31 8.62
CA LEU A 215 6.27 -21.55 8.83
C LEU A 215 6.04 -21.27 10.31
N LYS A 216 6.12 -22.29 11.18
CA LYS A 216 5.93 -22.12 12.63
C LYS A 216 6.90 -21.09 13.21
N ARG A 217 8.20 -21.20 12.90
CA ARG A 217 9.22 -20.24 13.34
C ARG A 217 8.93 -18.82 12.84
N PHE A 218 8.52 -18.68 11.58
CA PHE A 218 8.15 -17.38 11.02
C PHE A 218 6.94 -16.77 11.73
N VAL A 219 5.90 -17.57 12.03
CA VAL A 219 4.69 -17.09 12.71
C VAL A 219 4.96 -16.77 14.19
N GLU A 220 5.82 -17.52 14.86
CA GLU A 220 6.26 -17.22 16.22
C GLU A 220 7.04 -15.90 16.27
N GLU A 221 7.98 -15.69 15.35
CA GLU A 221 8.73 -14.44 15.22
C GLU A 221 7.79 -13.26 14.94
N TYR A 222 6.84 -13.42 14.00
CA TYR A 222 5.80 -12.45 13.70
C TYR A 222 5.00 -12.06 14.94
N HIS A 223 4.50 -13.06 15.68
CA HIS A 223 3.66 -12.81 16.85
C HIS A 223 4.44 -12.15 17.97
N THR A 224 5.65 -12.63 18.28
CA THR A 224 6.51 -12.05 19.33
C THR A 224 6.81 -10.59 19.02
N ALA A 225 7.22 -10.27 17.77
CA ALA A 225 7.47 -8.92 17.34
C ALA A 225 6.22 -8.04 17.48
N TYR A 226 5.05 -8.54 17.07
CA TYR A 226 3.79 -7.81 17.18
C TYR A 226 3.43 -7.48 18.63
N VAL A 227 3.54 -8.45 19.55
CA VAL A 227 3.26 -8.26 20.98
C VAL A 227 4.22 -7.23 21.58
N GLU A 228 5.50 -7.32 21.28
CA GLU A 228 6.50 -6.37 21.78
C GLU A 228 6.29 -4.97 21.23
N GLY A 229 6.08 -4.83 19.93
CA GLY A 229 5.80 -3.55 19.28
C GLY A 229 4.53 -2.88 19.80
N SER A 230 3.56 -3.68 20.28
CA SER A 230 2.29 -3.18 20.85
C SER A 230 2.42 -2.65 22.28
N LYS A 231 3.55 -2.80 22.95
CA LYS A 231 3.74 -2.31 24.34
C LYS A 231 3.86 -0.80 24.42
N ASN A 232 4.43 -0.15 23.42
CA ASN A 232 4.67 1.29 23.44
C ASN A 232 3.43 2.09 23.00
N LYS A 233 2.52 2.31 23.94
CA LYS A 233 1.25 3.02 23.69
C LYS A 233 1.42 4.41 23.08
N LYS A 234 2.51 5.14 23.43
CA LYS A 234 2.78 6.48 22.91
C LYS A 234 3.06 6.45 21.40
N LEU A 235 3.90 5.53 20.94
CA LEU A 235 4.22 5.38 19.53
C LEU A 235 3.01 4.85 18.72
N ILE A 236 2.16 4.02 19.35
CA ILE A 236 0.88 3.58 18.75
C ILE A 236 -0.02 4.77 18.49
N VAL A 237 -0.21 5.64 19.47
CA VAL A 237 -1.06 6.85 19.33
C VAL A 237 -0.52 7.77 18.23
N TYR A 238 0.80 7.99 18.19
CA TYR A 238 1.42 8.80 17.13
C TYR A 238 1.22 8.18 15.74
N SER A 239 1.42 6.86 15.61
CA SER A 239 1.21 6.14 14.36
C SER A 239 -0.26 6.20 13.89
N LEU A 240 -1.19 6.07 14.84
CA LEU A 240 -2.62 6.16 14.54
C LEU A 240 -3.01 7.60 14.13
N ALA A 241 -2.49 8.61 14.81
CA ALA A 241 -2.69 10.01 14.42
C ALA A 241 -2.14 10.28 13.00
N CYS A 242 -0.94 9.77 12.69
CA CYS A 242 -0.38 9.84 11.33
C CYS A 242 -1.31 9.18 10.31
N ALA A 243 -1.89 8.01 10.62
CA ALA A 243 -2.81 7.32 9.71
C ALA A 243 -4.10 8.13 9.45
N PHE A 244 -4.64 8.82 10.44
CA PHE A 244 -5.80 9.71 10.24
C PHE A 244 -5.44 10.92 9.38
N VAL A 245 -4.30 11.59 9.63
CA VAL A 245 -3.86 12.73 8.81
C VAL A 245 -3.59 12.30 7.37
N GLU A 246 -2.92 11.20 7.19
CA GLU A 246 -2.66 10.56 5.89
C GLU A 246 -3.97 10.28 5.14
N CYS A 247 -4.94 9.63 5.80
CA CYS A 247 -6.21 9.29 5.20
C CYS A 247 -7.02 10.53 4.82
N ILE A 248 -7.11 11.50 5.71
CA ILE A 248 -7.82 12.76 5.47
C ILE A 248 -7.15 13.52 4.31
N ALA A 249 -5.82 13.61 4.29
CA ALA A 249 -5.08 14.27 3.22
C ALA A 249 -5.38 13.64 1.85
N TYR A 250 -5.31 12.31 1.74
CA TYR A 250 -5.62 11.59 0.51
C TYR A 250 -7.07 11.82 0.06
N MET A 251 -8.04 11.75 0.97
CA MET A 251 -9.47 11.93 0.65
C MET A 251 -9.80 13.40 0.30
N SER A 252 -8.99 14.36 0.79
CA SER A 252 -9.16 15.80 0.50
C SER A 252 -8.82 16.19 -0.94
N VAL A 253 -8.09 15.35 -1.68
CA VAL A 253 -7.72 15.62 -3.09
C VAL A 253 -8.97 15.91 -3.95
N ALA A 254 -10.07 15.18 -3.74
CA ALA A 254 -11.33 15.42 -4.44
C ALA A 254 -11.92 16.81 -4.13
N TYR A 255 -11.81 17.28 -2.88
CA TYR A 255 -12.27 18.62 -2.50
C TYR A 255 -11.37 19.72 -3.10
N CYS A 256 -10.05 19.49 -3.13
CA CYS A 256 -9.13 20.43 -3.79
C CYS A 256 -9.47 20.57 -5.27
N SER A 257 -9.78 19.47 -5.96
CA SER A 257 -10.26 19.48 -7.34
C SER A 257 -11.59 20.25 -7.45
N TYR A 258 -12.56 19.99 -6.57
CA TYR A 258 -13.85 20.67 -6.54
C TYR A 258 -13.71 22.20 -6.42
N ARG A 259 -12.91 22.66 -5.49
CA ARG A 259 -12.62 24.09 -5.28
C ARG A 259 -11.78 24.68 -6.41
N GLY A 260 -10.87 23.88 -6.97
CA GLY A 260 -10.01 24.24 -8.08
C GLY A 260 -10.81 24.70 -9.31
N PHE A 261 -11.87 23.96 -9.66
CA PHE A 261 -12.78 24.32 -10.74
C PHE A 261 -13.77 25.43 -10.37
N GLY A 262 -13.56 26.15 -9.25
CA GLY A 262 -14.35 27.32 -8.86
C GLY A 262 -15.67 27.02 -8.16
N MET A 263 -15.95 25.76 -7.86
CA MET A 263 -17.17 25.33 -7.21
C MET A 263 -17.12 25.57 -5.69
N SER A 264 -18.25 25.98 -5.07
CA SER A 264 -18.32 26.35 -3.65
C SER A 264 -19.60 25.91 -2.94
N GLY A 265 -20.57 25.36 -3.65
CA GLY A 265 -21.89 25.01 -3.11
C GLY A 265 -21.93 23.81 -2.16
N GLN A 266 -20.81 23.07 -1.99
CA GLN A 266 -20.78 21.90 -1.12
C GLN A 266 -19.76 22.06 0.01
N PRO A 267 -20.10 21.61 1.24
CA PRO A 267 -19.20 21.64 2.36
C PRO A 267 -18.07 20.61 2.19
N TYR A 268 -16.91 20.89 2.77
CA TYR A 268 -15.72 20.04 2.72
C TYR A 268 -16.01 18.58 3.06
N TYR A 269 -16.64 18.33 4.20
CA TYR A 269 -16.89 16.98 4.71
C TYR A 269 -17.75 16.15 3.76
N ARG A 270 -18.67 16.76 2.99
CA ARG A 270 -19.50 16.02 2.01
C ARG A 270 -18.65 15.45 0.87
N VAL A 271 -17.80 16.27 0.28
CA VAL A 271 -16.95 15.85 -0.84
C VAL A 271 -15.93 14.82 -0.36
N MET A 272 -15.34 15.04 0.83
CA MET A 272 -14.37 14.13 1.44
C MET A 272 -15.00 12.76 1.75
N PHE A 273 -16.19 12.70 2.36
CA PHE A 273 -16.83 11.42 2.67
C PHE A 273 -17.28 10.66 1.42
N LEU A 274 -17.72 11.36 0.38
CA LEU A 274 -17.98 10.72 -0.93
C LEU A 274 -16.70 10.08 -1.50
N GLN A 275 -15.55 10.71 -1.29
CA GLN A 275 -14.26 10.13 -1.69
C GLN A 275 -13.90 8.88 -0.88
N VAL A 276 -14.17 8.87 0.43
CA VAL A 276 -14.01 7.67 1.27
C VAL A 276 -14.88 6.53 0.74
N LEU A 277 -16.14 6.80 0.46
CA LEU A 277 -17.07 5.81 -0.06
C LEU A 277 -16.64 5.28 -1.44
N LEU A 278 -16.20 6.17 -2.34
CA LEU A 278 -15.63 5.78 -3.63
C LEU A 278 -14.44 4.84 -3.44
N TYR A 279 -13.51 5.17 -2.55
CA TYR A 279 -12.33 4.35 -2.29
C TYR A 279 -12.71 2.95 -1.77
N LEU A 280 -13.68 2.89 -0.85
CA LEU A 280 -14.17 1.63 -0.30
C LEU A 280 -14.77 0.74 -1.39
N GLY A 281 -15.62 1.28 -2.26
CA GLY A 281 -16.22 0.54 -3.37
C GLY A 281 -15.18 0.12 -4.42
N ALA A 282 -14.35 1.06 -4.89
CA ALA A 282 -13.36 0.79 -5.92
C ALA A 282 -12.34 -0.28 -5.51
N SER A 283 -12.02 -0.38 -4.21
CA SER A 283 -11.07 -1.38 -3.67
C SER A 283 -11.51 -2.84 -3.84
N LEU A 284 -12.75 -3.09 -4.23
CA LEU A 284 -13.28 -4.44 -4.51
C LEU A 284 -12.85 -4.97 -5.89
N VAL A 285 -12.45 -4.09 -6.79
CA VAL A 285 -12.15 -4.49 -8.16
C VAL A 285 -10.68 -4.88 -8.31
N PRO A 286 -10.40 -6.10 -8.79
CA PRO A 286 -9.05 -6.67 -8.80
C PRO A 286 -8.19 -6.19 -9.98
N THR A 287 -8.33 -4.94 -10.39
CA THR A 287 -7.49 -4.33 -11.44
C THR A 287 -6.35 -3.50 -10.83
N PRO A 288 -5.21 -3.34 -11.52
CA PRO A 288 -4.16 -2.43 -11.08
C PRO A 288 -4.72 -1.02 -10.86
N GLY A 289 -4.46 -0.42 -9.69
CA GLY A 289 -5.01 0.88 -9.32
C GLY A 289 -6.54 0.96 -9.30
N ALA A 290 -7.25 -0.17 -9.23
CA ALA A 290 -8.71 -0.27 -9.35
C ALA A 290 -9.24 0.43 -10.63
N ALA A 291 -8.48 0.35 -11.74
CA ALA A 291 -8.82 0.99 -13.00
C ALA A 291 -10.19 0.50 -13.52
N GLY A 292 -10.96 1.39 -14.11
CA GLY A 292 -12.35 1.20 -14.53
C GLY A 292 -13.34 1.46 -13.38
N ALA A 293 -13.18 0.81 -12.24
CA ALA A 293 -14.07 0.99 -11.10
C ALA A 293 -13.92 2.35 -10.43
N SER A 294 -12.70 2.84 -10.32
CA SER A 294 -12.43 4.16 -9.73
C SER A 294 -12.95 5.28 -10.60
N GLU A 295 -12.72 5.22 -11.92
CA GLU A 295 -13.22 6.21 -12.88
C GLU A 295 -14.73 6.16 -12.99
N GLY A 296 -15.30 4.98 -13.21
CA GLY A 296 -16.75 4.78 -13.28
C GLY A 296 -17.45 5.20 -11.99
N GLY A 297 -16.90 4.81 -10.84
CA GLY A 297 -17.39 5.22 -9.53
C GLY A 297 -17.31 6.74 -9.31
N TYR A 298 -16.20 7.36 -9.72
CA TYR A 298 -16.05 8.82 -9.66
C TYR A 298 -17.12 9.52 -10.52
N MET A 299 -17.28 9.08 -11.77
CA MET A 299 -18.29 9.63 -12.68
C MET A 299 -19.71 9.48 -12.11
N MET A 300 -20.03 8.36 -11.47
CA MET A 300 -21.35 8.12 -10.88
C MET A 300 -21.59 8.99 -9.63
N ILE A 301 -20.65 8.99 -8.70
CA ILE A 301 -20.80 9.64 -7.39
C ILE A 301 -20.75 11.17 -7.51
N TYR A 302 -19.89 11.69 -8.36
CA TYR A 302 -19.61 13.12 -8.46
C TYR A 302 -20.35 13.84 -9.60
N ARG A 303 -21.15 13.14 -10.41
CA ARG A 303 -21.89 13.71 -11.55
C ARG A 303 -22.70 14.94 -11.17
N GLY A 304 -23.45 14.86 -10.06
CA GLY A 304 -24.28 15.97 -9.56
C GLY A 304 -23.49 17.13 -8.94
N LEU A 305 -22.21 16.91 -8.60
CA LEU A 305 -21.38 17.93 -7.97
C LEU A 305 -20.55 18.72 -8.98
N PHE A 306 -19.96 18.06 -9.97
CA PHE A 306 -19.02 18.67 -10.92
C PHE A 306 -19.68 19.15 -12.24
N GLY A 307 -20.86 18.60 -12.58
CA GLY A 307 -21.54 18.98 -13.83
C GLY A 307 -20.64 18.85 -15.06
N ARG A 308 -20.46 19.95 -15.80
CA ARG A 308 -19.62 20.00 -17.01
C ARG A 308 -18.10 19.74 -16.74
N HIS A 309 -17.64 19.93 -15.51
CA HIS A 309 -16.24 19.74 -15.14
C HIS A 309 -15.93 18.30 -14.67
N LEU A 310 -16.89 17.39 -14.74
CA LEU A 310 -16.78 16.04 -14.19
C LEU A 310 -15.59 15.26 -14.75
N THR A 311 -15.46 15.19 -16.06
CA THR A 311 -14.35 14.48 -16.74
C THR A 311 -13.00 15.09 -16.39
N MET A 312 -12.90 16.43 -16.44
CA MET A 312 -11.67 17.15 -16.10
C MET A 312 -11.28 16.93 -14.63
N SER A 313 -12.25 16.95 -13.71
CA SER A 313 -12.00 16.73 -12.29
C SER A 313 -11.56 15.29 -12.00
N MET A 314 -12.15 14.30 -12.68
CA MET A 314 -11.71 12.90 -12.61
C MET A 314 -10.26 12.76 -13.08
N LEU A 315 -9.91 13.40 -14.19
CA LEU A 315 -8.56 13.37 -14.73
C LEU A 315 -7.54 13.97 -13.75
N VAL A 316 -7.82 15.15 -13.19
CA VAL A 316 -6.97 15.81 -12.18
C VAL A 316 -6.82 14.92 -10.94
N TRP A 317 -7.92 14.35 -10.45
CA TRP A 317 -7.88 13.43 -9.33
C TRP A 317 -7.00 12.19 -9.61
N ARG A 318 -7.14 11.57 -10.80
CA ARG A 318 -6.31 10.42 -11.20
C ARG A 318 -4.84 10.79 -11.38
N LEU A 319 -4.56 11.93 -12.00
CA LEU A 319 -3.20 12.43 -12.12
C LEU A 319 -2.53 12.58 -10.77
N ALA A 320 -3.22 13.16 -9.79
CA ALA A 320 -2.67 13.36 -8.46
C ALA A 320 -2.52 12.05 -7.68
N THR A 321 -3.58 11.22 -7.61
CA THR A 321 -3.61 10.07 -6.69
C THR A 321 -2.96 8.81 -7.25
N TYR A 322 -2.99 8.62 -8.56
CA TYR A 322 -2.48 7.41 -9.21
C TYR A 322 -1.19 7.67 -10.00
N TYR A 323 -1.22 8.52 -11.02
CA TYR A 323 -0.08 8.68 -11.93
C TYR A 323 1.12 9.36 -11.27
N MET A 324 0.90 10.40 -10.44
CA MET A 324 1.97 11.02 -9.66
C MET A 324 2.57 10.04 -8.65
N THR A 325 1.75 9.22 -8.00
CA THR A 325 2.22 8.18 -7.09
C THR A 325 3.09 7.14 -7.81
N LEU A 326 2.69 6.74 -9.02
CA LEU A 326 3.50 5.86 -9.87
C LEU A 326 4.84 6.50 -10.25
N LEU A 327 4.83 7.75 -10.70
CA LEU A 327 6.04 8.45 -11.12
C LEU A 327 7.01 8.62 -9.95
N VAL A 328 6.54 9.17 -8.83
CA VAL A 328 7.37 9.38 -7.64
C VAL A 328 7.86 8.03 -7.09
N GLY A 329 6.98 7.05 -6.97
CA GLY A 329 7.35 5.71 -6.51
C GLY A 329 8.39 5.04 -7.41
N TYR A 330 8.27 5.19 -8.73
CA TYR A 330 9.28 4.72 -9.69
C TYR A 330 10.65 5.36 -9.46
N LEU A 331 10.71 6.68 -9.23
CA LEU A 331 11.97 7.37 -8.92
C LEU A 331 12.62 6.79 -7.67
N PHE A 332 11.85 6.46 -6.63
CA PHE A 332 12.37 5.78 -5.44
C PHE A 332 12.84 4.35 -5.72
N VAL A 333 12.16 3.59 -6.60
CA VAL A 333 12.62 2.26 -7.04
C VAL A 333 13.98 2.35 -7.72
N VAL A 334 14.17 3.34 -8.60
CA VAL A 334 15.46 3.58 -9.28
C VAL A 334 16.52 3.99 -8.27
N ALA A 335 16.23 4.95 -7.38
CA ALA A 335 17.15 5.44 -6.36
C ALA A 335 17.60 4.31 -5.40
N ASP A 336 16.66 3.47 -4.91
CA ASP A 336 17.00 2.30 -4.06
C ASP A 336 17.93 1.32 -4.77
N ARG A 337 17.77 1.12 -6.09
CA ARG A 337 18.67 0.26 -6.87
C ARG A 337 20.05 0.85 -7.05
N MET A 338 20.18 2.17 -7.14
CA MET A 338 21.43 2.88 -7.35
C MET A 338 22.21 3.14 -6.05
N ASP A 339 21.63 2.89 -4.87
CA ASP A 339 22.25 3.16 -3.57
C ASP A 339 23.60 2.42 -3.44
N PRO A 340 24.75 3.17 -3.31
CA PRO A 340 26.08 2.58 -3.21
C PRO A 340 26.27 1.74 -1.93
N ARG A 341 25.56 2.07 -0.84
CA ARG A 341 25.58 1.34 0.43
C ARG A 341 25.13 -0.10 0.27
N ARG A 342 24.23 -0.33 -0.71
CA ARG A 342 23.75 -1.66 -1.10
C ARG A 342 24.86 -2.55 -1.68
N LYS A 343 25.76 -1.97 -2.49
CA LYS A 343 26.90 -2.70 -3.05
C LYS A 343 27.93 -3.07 -1.97
N ARG A 344 28.15 -2.18 -0.99
CA ARG A 344 29.09 -2.38 0.11
C ARG A 344 28.60 -3.50 1.05
N ARG A 345 27.36 -3.45 1.53
CA ARG A 345 26.77 -4.49 2.38
C ARG A 345 26.70 -5.88 1.69
N ARG A 346 26.52 -5.90 0.37
CA ARG A 346 26.57 -7.17 -0.39
C ARG A 346 27.99 -7.75 -0.44
N LYS A 347 29.02 -6.92 -0.54
CA LYS A 347 30.43 -7.35 -0.46
C LYS A 347 30.77 -7.86 0.94
N GLU A 348 30.38 -7.15 1.98
CA GLU A 348 30.62 -7.54 3.38
C GLU A 348 29.95 -8.89 3.72
N ARG A 349 28.73 -9.12 3.27
CA ARG A 349 28.07 -10.44 3.43
C ARG A 349 28.74 -11.57 2.62
N HIS A 350 29.31 -11.28 1.46
CA HIS A 350 30.08 -12.26 0.69
C HIS A 350 31.38 -12.62 1.39
N HIS A 351 32.10 -11.66 1.94
CA HIS A 351 33.31 -11.92 2.72
C HIS A 351 33.01 -12.69 4.02
N ALA A 352 31.95 -12.35 4.73
CA ALA A 352 31.53 -13.08 5.93
C ALA A 352 31.05 -14.53 5.67
N SER A 353 30.63 -14.85 4.45
CA SER A 353 30.26 -16.21 4.06
C SER A 353 31.42 -17.02 3.45
N GLU A 354 32.56 -16.37 3.21
CA GLU A 354 33.80 -16.97 2.66
C GLU A 354 34.86 -17.19 3.75
N GLU A 355 34.69 -16.63 4.97
CA GLU A 355 35.57 -16.98 6.10
C GLU A 355 35.29 -18.44 6.51
N PRO A 356 36.27 -19.33 6.41
CA PRO A 356 36.12 -20.71 6.84
C PRO A 356 35.90 -20.73 8.35
N HIS A 357 34.87 -21.46 8.79
CA HIS A 357 34.74 -21.87 10.19
C HIS A 357 36.02 -22.53 10.61
N SER A 358 36.88 -21.79 11.30
CA SER A 358 37.97 -22.40 12.04
C SER A 358 37.34 -23.15 13.20
N ASP A 359 37.24 -24.48 13.07
CA ASP A 359 36.92 -25.33 14.20
C ASP A 359 37.86 -25.01 15.36
N PRO A 360 37.35 -24.84 16.58
CA PRO A 360 38.24 -24.74 17.74
C PRO A 360 38.92 -26.08 17.90
N VAL A 361 40.26 -26.06 17.67
CA VAL A 361 41.12 -27.17 18.02
C VAL A 361 40.91 -27.50 19.47
N ALA A 362 40.36 -28.70 19.73
CA ALA A 362 40.27 -29.28 21.06
C ALA A 362 41.72 -29.53 21.57
N GLU A 363 42.14 -28.84 22.61
CA GLU A 363 43.17 -29.26 23.56
C GLU A 363 42.53 -29.73 24.88
#